data_3b5e411423bc5a48c7017e3b35aea699
#
_entry.id   3b5e411423bc5a48c7017e3b35aea699
#
_cell.length_a   1.000
_cell.length_b   1.000
_cell.length_c   1.000
_cell.angle_alpha   90.00
_cell.angle_beta   90.00
_cell.angle_gamma   90.00
#
_symmetry.space_group_name_H-M   'P 1'
#
loop_
_entity.id
_entity.type
_entity.pdbx_description
1 polymer ?
#
loop_
_entity_poly.entity_id
_entity_poly.type
_entity_poly.pdbx_seq_one_letter_code
_entity_poly.pdbx_strand_id
1 'polypeptide(L)'
;VPELERLIQAHQNIVFFGGAGVSTESGIPDFRSVDGLYHQKFKYPPETMLSHTFYEQHTAEFFDFYRQKLIVHGAKPNAAHLRLAKLEREGKLKAVVTQNIDGLHQAAGSKTVYELHGSTLRNYCTRCGKFYPVSFIEEAGGKGDGVPRCTDCGGIVKPDVVLYEEGLDEAT
;
A
#
# COMPACT_ATOMS: atom_id res chain seq x y z
N VAL A 1 15.25 -21.31 9.00
CA VAL A 1 14.49 -22.43 8.47
C VAL A 1 15.33 -23.13 7.41
N PRO A 2 16.00 -24.28 7.76
CA PRO A 2 17.01 -24.90 6.89
C PRO A 2 16.46 -25.33 5.52
N GLU A 3 15.20 -25.77 5.46
CA GLU A 3 14.59 -26.20 4.21
C GLU A 3 14.38 -25.05 3.22
N LEU A 4 13.87 -23.90 3.69
CA LEU A 4 13.69 -22.71 2.86
C LEU A 4 15.04 -22.23 2.30
N GLU A 5 16.08 -22.21 3.12
CA GLU A 5 17.43 -21.83 2.69
C GLU A 5 17.95 -22.76 1.59
N ARG A 6 17.75 -24.07 1.75
CA ARG A 6 18.11 -25.07 0.74
C ARG A 6 17.38 -24.84 -0.58
N LEU A 7 16.07 -24.56 -0.52
CA LEU A 7 15.26 -24.25 -1.72
C LEU A 7 15.75 -22.98 -2.42
N ILE A 8 16.02 -21.91 -1.66
CA ILE A 8 16.55 -20.66 -2.22
C ILE A 8 17.91 -20.90 -2.89
N GLN A 9 18.79 -21.73 -2.29
CA GLN A 9 20.10 -22.04 -2.86
C GLN A 9 19.99 -22.85 -4.16
N ALA A 10 19.03 -23.79 -4.22
CA ALA A 10 18.84 -24.68 -5.36
C ALA A 10 18.16 -24.03 -6.58
N HIS A 11 17.49 -22.89 -6.42
CA HIS A 11 16.68 -22.29 -7.49
C HIS A 11 17.23 -20.93 -7.94
N GLN A 12 17.02 -20.63 -9.24
CA GLN A 12 17.47 -19.39 -9.88
C GLN A 12 16.30 -18.55 -10.46
N ASN A 13 15.07 -19.05 -10.41
CA ASN A 13 13.88 -18.37 -10.91
C ASN A 13 12.83 -18.32 -9.79
N ILE A 14 13.09 -17.47 -8.80
CA ILE A 14 12.25 -17.32 -7.62
C ILE A 14 11.33 -16.10 -7.85
N VAL A 15 10.06 -16.25 -7.52
CA VAL A 15 9.11 -15.14 -7.40
C VAL A 15 8.61 -15.13 -5.95
N PHE A 16 8.62 -13.96 -5.34
CA PHE A 16 8.01 -13.77 -4.03
C PHE A 16 6.59 -13.23 -4.19
N PHE A 17 5.63 -13.85 -3.52
CA PHE A 17 4.27 -13.33 -3.38
C PHE A 17 3.97 -13.10 -1.90
N GLY A 18 3.57 -11.87 -1.55
CA GLY A 18 3.38 -11.51 -0.16
C GLY A 18 2.30 -10.46 0.08
N GLY A 19 1.88 -10.39 1.33
CA GLY A 19 0.88 -9.43 1.83
C GLY A 19 1.33 -8.76 3.13
N ALA A 20 0.37 -8.19 3.87
CA ALA A 20 0.63 -7.31 5.02
C ALA A 20 1.50 -7.93 6.12
N GLY A 21 1.47 -9.25 6.28
CA GLY A 21 2.30 -9.96 7.26
C GLY A 21 3.80 -9.76 7.06
N VAL A 22 4.29 -9.43 5.85
CA VAL A 22 5.72 -9.15 5.62
C VAL A 22 6.16 -7.83 6.23
N SER A 23 5.24 -6.89 6.46
CA SER A 23 5.53 -5.54 6.96
C SER A 23 5.28 -5.37 8.47
N THR A 24 4.83 -6.41 9.18
CA THR A 24 4.55 -6.34 10.64
C THR A 24 5.81 -6.03 11.44
N GLU A 25 6.95 -6.61 11.11
CA GLU A 25 8.23 -6.29 11.73
C GLU A 25 8.77 -4.88 11.37
N SER A 26 8.13 -4.21 10.42
CA SER A 26 8.39 -2.80 10.10
C SER A 26 7.48 -1.84 10.89
N GLY A 27 6.65 -2.36 11.79
CA GLY A 27 5.71 -1.58 12.59
C GLY A 27 4.38 -1.27 11.88
N ILE A 28 4.10 -1.89 10.72
CA ILE A 28 2.84 -1.74 10.02
C ILE A 28 1.93 -2.92 10.41
N PRO A 29 0.82 -2.68 11.12
CA PRO A 29 -0.09 -3.76 11.48
C PRO A 29 -0.71 -4.39 10.24
N ASP A 30 -0.88 -5.70 10.25
CA ASP A 30 -1.68 -6.36 9.23
C ASP A 30 -3.19 -6.13 9.46
N PHE A 31 -4.02 -6.72 8.60
CA PHE A 31 -5.47 -6.52 8.69
C PHE A 31 -6.16 -7.48 9.67
N ARG A 32 -5.67 -8.71 9.82
CA ARG A 32 -6.42 -9.84 10.41
C ARG A 32 -5.83 -10.41 11.70
N SER A 33 -4.59 -10.10 12.05
CA SER A 33 -4.00 -10.55 13.33
C SER A 33 -4.72 -9.91 14.52
N VAL A 34 -4.43 -10.41 15.72
CA VAL A 34 -5.06 -9.93 16.97
C VAL A 34 -4.89 -8.41 17.15
N ASP A 35 -3.76 -7.86 16.71
CA ASP A 35 -3.45 -6.43 16.75
C ASP A 35 -3.74 -5.73 15.41
N GLY A 36 -4.32 -6.46 14.46
CA GLY A 36 -4.60 -5.98 13.11
C GLY A 36 -5.72 -4.95 13.03
N LEU A 37 -5.82 -4.30 11.87
CA LEU A 37 -6.78 -3.22 11.63
C LEU A 37 -8.23 -3.66 11.90
N TYR A 38 -8.60 -4.89 11.56
CA TYR A 38 -9.97 -5.40 11.72
C TYR A 38 -10.40 -5.62 13.18
N HIS A 39 -9.46 -5.70 14.11
CA HIS A 39 -9.75 -5.83 15.54
C HIS A 39 -9.84 -4.49 16.28
N GLN A 40 -9.54 -3.38 15.60
CA GLN A 40 -9.70 -2.04 16.17
C GLN A 40 -11.18 -1.59 16.11
N LYS A 41 -11.59 -0.78 17.08
CA LYS A 41 -12.97 -0.25 17.12
C LYS A 41 -13.09 1.00 16.25
N PHE A 42 -13.93 0.92 15.22
CA PHE A 42 -14.30 2.02 14.34
C PHE A 42 -15.81 2.18 14.27
N LYS A 43 -16.28 3.31 13.73
CA LYS A 43 -17.70 3.59 13.48
C LYS A 43 -18.32 2.58 12.51
N TYR A 44 -17.54 2.15 11.51
CA TYR A 44 -17.90 1.12 10.53
C TYR A 44 -16.75 0.10 10.42
N PRO A 45 -17.01 -1.13 9.95
CA PRO A 45 -15.94 -2.09 9.66
C PRO A 45 -14.91 -1.50 8.69
N PRO A 46 -13.61 -1.80 8.84
CA PRO A 46 -12.57 -1.30 7.95
C PRO A 46 -12.81 -1.62 6.47
N GLU A 47 -13.37 -2.79 6.16
CA GLU A 47 -13.74 -3.15 4.79
C GLU A 47 -14.78 -2.22 4.20
N THR A 48 -15.75 -1.76 5.01
CA THR A 48 -16.73 -0.75 4.60
C THR A 48 -16.05 0.59 4.39
N MET A 49 -15.22 1.04 5.34
CA MET A 49 -14.54 2.33 5.26
C MET A 49 -13.52 2.41 4.10
N LEU A 50 -13.02 1.27 3.63
CA LEU A 50 -12.10 1.15 2.49
C LEU A 50 -12.80 0.67 1.20
N SER A 51 -14.13 0.78 1.10
CA SER A 51 -14.87 0.45 -0.10
C SER A 51 -15.01 1.65 -1.05
N HIS A 52 -15.17 1.36 -2.34
CA HIS A 52 -15.47 2.38 -3.35
C HIS A 52 -16.75 3.14 -3.04
N THR A 53 -17.81 2.42 -2.64
CA THR A 53 -19.09 3.03 -2.24
C THR A 53 -18.91 4.00 -1.08
N PHE A 54 -18.14 3.66 -0.05
CA PHE A 54 -17.90 4.56 1.08
C PHE A 54 -17.07 5.79 0.66
N TYR A 55 -16.07 5.58 -0.19
CA TYR A 55 -15.28 6.68 -0.75
C TYR A 55 -16.18 7.70 -1.50
N GLU A 56 -17.16 7.23 -2.27
CA GLU A 56 -18.07 8.12 -3.01
C GLU A 56 -19.10 8.83 -2.09
N GLN A 57 -19.69 8.10 -1.15
CA GLN A 57 -20.80 8.60 -0.34
C GLN A 57 -20.35 9.34 0.92
N HIS A 58 -19.17 9.03 1.45
CA HIS A 58 -18.59 9.55 2.69
C HIS A 58 -17.16 10.02 2.49
N THR A 59 -16.89 10.77 1.42
CA THR A 59 -15.55 11.13 0.96
C THR A 59 -14.68 11.74 2.05
N ALA A 60 -15.19 12.66 2.84
CA ALA A 60 -14.44 13.31 3.93
C ALA A 60 -14.07 12.30 5.05
N GLU A 61 -15.01 11.43 5.46
CA GLU A 61 -14.76 10.39 6.47
C GLU A 61 -13.77 9.35 5.95
N PHE A 62 -13.85 9.01 4.64
CA PHE A 62 -12.87 8.12 4.00
C PHE A 62 -11.45 8.70 4.09
N PHE A 63 -11.24 9.97 3.71
CA PHE A 63 -9.92 10.57 3.75
C PHE A 63 -9.39 10.75 5.17
N ASP A 64 -10.25 11.01 6.15
CA ASP A 64 -9.85 11.08 7.54
C ASP A 64 -9.34 9.71 8.04
N PHE A 65 -10.10 8.65 7.79
CA PHE A 65 -9.68 7.28 8.11
C PHE A 65 -8.40 6.87 7.34
N TYR A 66 -8.33 7.17 6.04
CA TYR A 66 -7.20 6.86 5.20
C TYR A 66 -5.90 7.47 5.74
N ARG A 67 -5.91 8.75 6.08
CA ARG A 67 -4.75 9.44 6.67
C ARG A 67 -4.30 8.83 8.00
N GLN A 68 -5.26 8.48 8.85
CA GLN A 68 -4.95 7.95 10.18
C GLN A 68 -4.44 6.50 10.16
N LYS A 69 -4.84 5.71 9.18
CA LYS A 69 -4.65 4.25 9.21
C LYS A 69 -3.84 3.68 8.05
N LEU A 70 -3.90 4.28 6.89
CA LEU A 70 -3.23 3.75 5.68
C LEU A 70 -1.91 4.46 5.35
N ILE A 71 -1.78 5.71 5.73
CA ILE A 71 -0.52 6.44 5.58
C ILE A 71 0.35 6.15 6.81
N VAL A 72 1.46 5.47 6.59
CA VAL A 72 2.39 5.07 7.67
C VAL A 72 3.68 5.88 7.56
N HIS A 73 4.04 6.54 8.66
CA HIS A 73 5.25 7.35 8.74
C HIS A 73 6.39 6.60 9.40
N GLY A 74 7.61 6.80 8.89
CA GLY A 74 8.82 6.33 9.52
C GLY A 74 9.05 4.83 9.48
N ALA A 75 8.16 4.05 8.86
CA ALA A 75 8.38 2.63 8.63
C ALA A 75 9.61 2.42 7.73
N LYS A 76 10.42 1.43 8.09
CA LYS A 76 11.64 1.07 7.34
C LYS A 76 11.56 -0.38 6.90
N PRO A 77 12.19 -0.72 5.75
CA PRO A 77 12.32 -2.11 5.35
C PRO A 77 12.91 -2.97 6.47
N ASN A 78 12.31 -4.12 6.72
CA ASN A 78 12.82 -5.10 7.66
C ASN A 78 13.71 -6.14 6.97
N ALA A 79 14.20 -7.13 7.72
CA ALA A 79 15.11 -8.14 7.24
C ALA A 79 14.56 -8.93 6.03
N ALA A 80 13.25 -9.18 5.97
CA ALA A 80 12.63 -9.88 4.83
C ALA A 80 12.71 -9.04 3.55
N HIS A 81 12.35 -7.76 3.60
CA HIS A 81 12.46 -6.84 2.45
C HIS A 81 13.90 -6.74 1.95
N LEU A 82 14.87 -6.57 2.86
CA LEU A 82 16.29 -6.47 2.52
C LEU A 82 16.83 -7.78 1.92
N ARG A 83 16.37 -8.95 2.42
CA ARG A 83 16.76 -10.25 1.88
C ARG A 83 16.22 -10.45 0.47
N LEU A 84 14.98 -10.08 0.20
CA LEU A 84 14.40 -10.16 -1.15
C LEU A 84 15.15 -9.27 -2.14
N ALA A 85 15.43 -8.02 -1.78
CA ALA A 85 16.23 -7.12 -2.61
C ALA A 85 17.64 -7.66 -2.87
N LYS A 86 18.26 -8.34 -1.89
CA LYS A 86 19.55 -9.02 -2.08
C LYS A 86 19.44 -10.17 -3.07
N LEU A 87 18.43 -11.04 -2.95
CA LEU A 87 18.21 -12.15 -3.87
C LEU A 87 17.96 -11.70 -5.32
N GLU A 88 17.30 -10.55 -5.49
CA GLU A 88 17.13 -9.93 -6.82
C GLU A 88 18.47 -9.47 -7.39
N ARG A 89 19.30 -8.78 -6.60
CA ARG A 89 20.67 -8.39 -7.03
C ARG A 89 21.56 -9.58 -7.37
N GLU A 90 21.37 -10.71 -6.69
CA GLU A 90 22.06 -11.99 -6.96
C GLU A 90 21.51 -12.71 -8.21
N GLY A 91 20.47 -12.17 -8.85
CA GLY A 91 19.82 -12.73 -10.03
C GLY A 91 18.93 -13.94 -9.77
N LYS A 92 18.69 -14.30 -8.51
CA LYS A 92 17.85 -15.42 -8.10
C LYS A 92 16.37 -15.08 -8.06
N LEU A 93 16.01 -13.93 -7.47
CA LEU A 93 14.64 -13.43 -7.42
C LEU A 93 14.34 -12.63 -8.69
N LYS A 94 13.28 -12.98 -9.38
CA LYS A 94 12.87 -12.34 -10.65
C LYS A 94 11.83 -11.24 -10.44
N ALA A 95 10.99 -11.40 -9.44
CA ALA A 95 9.98 -10.41 -9.11
C ALA A 95 9.50 -10.55 -7.65
N VAL A 96 9.05 -9.43 -7.12
CA VAL A 96 8.20 -9.34 -5.95
C VAL A 96 6.79 -9.02 -6.43
N VAL A 97 5.82 -9.86 -6.10
CA VAL A 97 4.40 -9.59 -6.29
C VAL A 97 3.81 -9.32 -4.91
N THR A 98 3.31 -8.12 -4.68
CA THR A 98 2.86 -7.70 -3.36
C THR A 98 1.43 -7.17 -3.35
N GLN A 99 0.70 -7.49 -2.30
CA GLN A 99 -0.59 -6.88 -1.98
C GLN A 99 -0.42 -5.59 -1.15
N ASN A 100 0.81 -5.31 -0.68
CA ASN A 100 1.09 -4.16 0.15
C ASN A 100 1.17 -2.86 -0.66
N ILE A 101 0.73 -1.79 -0.03
CA ILE A 101 0.68 -0.43 -0.57
C ILE A 101 1.74 0.50 0.06
N ASP A 102 2.64 -0.06 0.89
CA ASP A 102 3.56 0.67 1.76
C ASP A 102 4.87 1.12 1.09
N GLY A 103 5.21 0.57 -0.08
CA GLY A 103 6.44 0.88 -0.82
C GLY A 103 7.73 0.35 -0.20
N LEU A 104 7.67 -0.52 0.83
CA LEU A 104 8.87 -0.99 1.55
C LEU A 104 9.76 -1.90 0.72
N HIS A 105 9.23 -2.64 -0.24
CA HIS A 105 10.05 -3.43 -1.16
C HIS A 105 10.96 -2.56 -2.02
N GLN A 106 10.42 -1.47 -2.58
CA GLN A 106 11.19 -0.49 -3.36
C GLN A 106 12.19 0.25 -2.46
N ALA A 107 11.78 0.63 -1.25
CA ALA A 107 12.66 1.25 -0.26
C ALA A 107 13.82 0.34 0.16
N ALA A 108 13.64 -0.99 0.15
CA ALA A 108 14.70 -1.97 0.37
C ALA A 108 15.66 -2.12 -0.81
N GLY A 109 15.30 -1.59 -1.98
CA GLY A 109 16.09 -1.63 -3.21
C GLY A 109 15.66 -2.70 -4.22
N SER A 110 14.50 -3.36 -4.04
CA SER A 110 13.90 -4.19 -5.08
C SER A 110 13.50 -3.36 -6.29
N LYS A 111 13.77 -3.86 -7.50
CA LYS A 111 13.53 -3.17 -8.78
C LYS A 111 12.26 -3.66 -9.48
N THR A 112 12.04 -4.97 -9.46
CA THR A 112 10.90 -5.59 -10.12
C THR A 112 9.83 -5.89 -9.07
N VAL A 113 8.95 -4.92 -8.83
CA VAL A 113 7.88 -5.00 -7.84
C VAL A 113 6.53 -4.75 -8.52
N TYR A 114 5.65 -5.74 -8.45
CA TYR A 114 4.27 -5.64 -8.90
C TYR A 114 3.36 -5.39 -7.71
N GLU A 115 2.81 -4.18 -7.64
CA GLU A 115 1.93 -3.71 -6.55
C GLU A 115 0.47 -3.94 -6.94
N LEU A 116 -0.08 -5.13 -6.66
CA LEU A 116 -1.43 -5.53 -7.08
C LEU A 116 -2.53 -4.60 -6.57
N HIS A 117 -2.33 -3.96 -5.41
CA HIS A 117 -3.29 -3.03 -4.82
C HIS A 117 -2.84 -1.57 -4.92
N GLY A 118 -1.85 -1.26 -5.77
CA GLY A 118 -1.34 0.09 -5.93
C GLY A 118 -0.42 0.55 -4.80
N SER A 119 -0.38 1.86 -4.53
CA SER A 119 0.53 2.46 -3.53
C SER A 119 -0.03 3.73 -2.91
N THR A 120 0.18 3.90 -1.60
CA THR A 120 -0.12 5.15 -0.90
C THR A 120 0.75 6.32 -1.37
N LEU A 121 1.91 6.04 -1.98
CA LEU A 121 2.86 7.05 -2.44
C LEU A 121 2.44 7.74 -3.73
N ARG A 122 1.49 7.18 -4.46
CA ARG A 122 0.95 7.73 -5.71
C ARG A 122 -0.50 8.12 -5.53
N ASN A 123 -0.85 9.30 -6.00
CA ASN A 123 -2.23 9.80 -5.93
C ASN A 123 -2.53 10.57 -7.19
N TYR A 124 -3.72 10.45 -7.74
CA TYR A 124 -4.08 11.05 -9.01
C TYR A 124 -5.41 11.78 -8.95
N CYS A 125 -5.48 12.91 -9.63
CA CYS A 125 -6.75 13.59 -9.83
C CYS A 125 -7.70 12.73 -10.64
N THR A 126 -8.90 12.46 -10.13
CA THR A 126 -9.93 11.65 -10.80
C THR A 126 -10.47 12.28 -12.09
N ARG A 127 -10.24 13.59 -12.30
CA ARG A 127 -10.74 14.32 -13.48
C ARG A 127 -9.68 14.51 -14.56
N CYS A 128 -8.45 14.93 -14.19
CA CYS A 128 -7.43 15.29 -15.17
C CYS A 128 -6.18 14.40 -15.12
N GLY A 129 -6.12 13.41 -14.23
CA GLY A 129 -5.01 12.46 -14.10
C GLY A 129 -3.72 13.06 -13.52
N LYS A 130 -3.71 14.33 -13.08
CA LYS A 130 -2.51 14.95 -12.50
C LYS A 130 -2.05 14.19 -11.26
N PHE A 131 -0.76 13.87 -11.21
CA PHE A 131 -0.10 13.21 -10.09
C PHE A 131 0.07 14.15 -8.89
N TYR A 132 -0.05 13.56 -7.68
CA TYR A 132 0.22 14.20 -6.40
C TYR A 132 0.96 13.24 -5.46
N PRO A 133 1.97 13.71 -4.70
CA PRO A 133 2.64 12.90 -3.68
C PRO A 133 1.72 12.69 -2.46
N VAL A 134 2.10 11.74 -1.59
CA VAL A 134 1.33 11.44 -0.37
C VAL A 134 1.17 12.65 0.55
N SER A 135 2.18 13.53 0.64
CA SER A 135 2.13 14.75 1.44
C SER A 135 0.94 15.66 1.07
N PHE A 136 0.51 15.66 -0.19
CA PHE A 136 -0.66 16.42 -0.63
C PHE A 136 -1.96 15.90 0.01
N ILE A 137 -2.09 14.59 0.17
CA ILE A 137 -3.24 13.97 0.85
C ILE A 137 -3.24 14.33 2.34
N GLU A 138 -2.04 14.34 2.96
CA GLU A 138 -1.86 14.66 4.37
C GLU A 138 -2.20 16.12 4.68
N GLU A 139 -1.66 17.03 3.88
CA GLU A 139 -1.88 18.46 4.03
C GLU A 139 -3.35 18.87 3.88
N ALA A 140 -4.15 18.12 3.11
CA ALA A 140 -5.58 18.35 2.97
C ALA A 140 -6.35 18.15 4.28
N GLY A 141 -5.86 17.29 5.19
CA GLY A 141 -6.51 17.00 6.47
C GLY A 141 -6.68 18.21 7.39
N GLY A 142 -5.86 19.24 7.22
CA GLY A 142 -5.96 20.51 7.98
C GLY A 142 -6.76 21.60 7.27
N LYS A 143 -7.39 21.33 6.12
CA LYS A 143 -8.00 22.35 5.26
C LYS A 143 -9.45 21.98 4.89
N GLY A 144 -10.38 22.91 5.09
CA GLY A 144 -11.77 22.77 4.65
C GLY A 144 -12.45 21.51 5.17
N ASP A 145 -12.97 20.69 4.26
CA ASP A 145 -13.63 19.41 4.53
C ASP A 145 -12.64 18.23 4.62
N GLY A 146 -11.35 18.48 4.50
CA GLY A 146 -10.30 17.47 4.51
C GLY A 146 -10.18 16.64 3.21
N VAL A 147 -10.98 16.95 2.19
CA VAL A 147 -10.93 16.24 0.90
C VAL A 147 -9.86 16.88 -0.01
N PRO A 148 -8.84 16.11 -0.45
CA PRO A 148 -7.79 16.63 -1.33
C PRO A 148 -8.36 16.94 -2.73
N ARG A 149 -8.19 18.20 -3.16
CA ARG A 149 -8.69 18.69 -4.45
C ARG A 149 -7.57 19.15 -5.35
N CYS A 150 -7.63 18.74 -6.60
CA CYS A 150 -6.65 19.09 -7.63
C CYS A 150 -6.50 20.61 -7.77
N THR A 151 -5.28 21.10 -7.76
CA THR A 151 -4.95 22.52 -7.92
C THR A 151 -5.30 23.07 -9.29
N ASP A 152 -5.40 22.22 -10.32
CA ASP A 152 -5.62 22.65 -11.71
C ASP A 152 -7.11 22.63 -12.11
N CYS A 153 -7.87 21.61 -11.66
CA CYS A 153 -9.24 21.44 -12.13
C CYS A 153 -10.28 21.27 -11.00
N GLY A 154 -9.85 21.25 -9.72
CA GLY A 154 -10.74 21.09 -8.58
C GLY A 154 -11.30 19.66 -8.39
N GLY A 155 -10.93 18.70 -9.23
CA GLY A 155 -11.32 17.29 -9.08
C GLY A 155 -10.72 16.67 -7.82
N ILE A 156 -11.35 15.64 -7.26
CA ILE A 156 -10.81 14.91 -6.10
C ILE A 156 -9.52 14.21 -6.49
N VAL A 157 -8.51 14.26 -5.61
CA VAL A 157 -7.28 13.50 -5.76
C VAL A 157 -7.43 12.20 -4.99
N LYS A 158 -7.59 11.06 -5.71
CA LYS A 158 -7.75 9.74 -5.13
C LYS A 158 -6.39 9.06 -5.01
N PRO A 159 -6.09 8.37 -3.88
CA PRO A 159 -4.94 7.48 -3.80
C PRO A 159 -4.99 6.39 -4.88
N ASP A 160 -3.83 6.06 -5.45
CA ASP A 160 -3.64 4.93 -6.34
C ASP A 160 -3.63 3.62 -5.54
N VAL A 161 -4.74 3.37 -4.87
CA VAL A 161 -4.97 2.18 -4.04
C VAL A 161 -6.29 1.56 -4.47
N VAL A 162 -6.27 0.25 -4.72
CA VAL A 162 -7.46 -0.54 -5.03
C VAL A 162 -8.29 -0.69 -3.77
N LEU A 163 -9.50 -0.14 -3.81
CA LEU A 163 -10.47 -0.25 -2.73
C LEU A 163 -11.29 -1.53 -2.87
N TYR A 164 -11.94 -1.96 -1.79
CA TYR A 164 -12.97 -2.99 -1.91
C TYR A 164 -14.00 -2.55 -2.95
N GLU A 165 -14.57 -3.49 -3.71
CA GLU A 165 -15.49 -3.28 -4.84
C GLU A 165 -14.79 -2.81 -6.14
N GLU A 166 -13.51 -2.46 -6.11
CA GLU A 166 -12.74 -2.12 -7.31
C GLU A 166 -12.03 -3.37 -7.87
N GLY A 167 -11.90 -3.45 -9.21
CA GLY A 167 -11.08 -4.46 -9.87
C GLY A 167 -9.59 -4.18 -9.76
N LEU A 168 -8.78 -5.23 -9.85
CA LEU A 168 -7.34 -5.07 -10.00
C LEU A 168 -7.00 -4.50 -11.37
N ASP A 169 -5.86 -3.79 -11.47
CA ASP A 169 -5.34 -3.34 -12.75
C ASP A 169 -4.87 -4.55 -13.58
N GLU A 170 -5.46 -4.75 -14.75
CA GLU A 170 -5.13 -5.86 -15.65
C GLU A 170 -3.73 -5.73 -16.27
N ALA A 171 -3.12 -4.56 -16.21
CA ALA A 171 -1.79 -4.31 -16.76
C ALA A 171 -0.66 -4.63 -15.76
N THR A 172 -0.98 -4.82 -14.48
CA THR A 172 -0.04 -5.19 -13.44
C THR A 172 0.03 -6.70 -13.29
#